data_fc5a6cb567111c98dd749dd7e1070645
#
_entry.id   fc5a6cb567111c98dd749dd7e1070645
#
_cell.length_a   1.000
_cell.length_b   1.000
_cell.length_c   1.000
_cell.angle_alpha   90.00
_cell.angle_beta   90.00
_cell.angle_gamma   90.00
#
_symmetry.space_group_name_H-M   'P 1'
#
loop_
_entity.id
_entity.type
_entity.pdbx_description
1 polymer ?
#
loop_
_entity_poly.entity_id
_entity_poly.type
_entity_poly.pdbx_seq_one_letter_code
_entity_poly.pdbx_strand_id
1 'polypeptide(L)'
;MPLAPVNGTRLHYEDSGGSGAPVVFSHGLLWSCRMFDAQRDALVGAGYRVIAYDHRGQGQSADDASRTISIETCFADAAALITHLGVGPCHFAGLSMGGFVGMRLAARRPELLRSLILLETSADAEPVENIPKYRRLNITWRWLGPALVAKPVMQVMFGGPFLDEPARAADRATWEAMLRGNRRTIWRAVNGVIERSAIAPELGAVRCPVTIIVGEEDRATVPAKSERIHSLIAGSTLVRIPRAGHSSSVEEPALVSAAILAHLTRVG
;
A
#
# COMPACT_ATOMS: atom_id res chain seq x y z
N MET A 1 -3.23 21.69 -0.41
CA MET A 1 -3.04 20.43 -1.11
C MET A 1 -4.37 19.99 -1.67
N PRO A 2 -4.43 19.45 -2.89
CA PRO A 2 -5.70 19.15 -3.54
C PRO A 2 -6.42 17.97 -2.86
N LEU A 3 -7.75 18.09 -2.82
CA LEU A 3 -8.67 17.07 -2.35
C LEU A 3 -9.59 16.68 -3.52
N ALA A 4 -9.56 15.47 -3.99
CA ALA A 4 -10.44 14.96 -5.04
C ALA A 4 -11.79 14.53 -4.43
N PRO A 5 -12.90 15.12 -4.84
CA PRO A 5 -14.24 14.68 -4.42
C PRO A 5 -14.64 13.46 -5.25
N VAL A 6 -14.46 12.27 -4.70
CA VAL A 6 -14.72 11.00 -5.39
C VAL A 6 -15.45 10.02 -4.47
N ASN A 7 -16.32 9.20 -5.03
CA ASN A 7 -17.01 8.10 -4.34
C ASN A 7 -17.57 8.48 -2.95
N GLY A 8 -18.19 9.67 -2.83
CA GLY A 8 -18.80 10.18 -1.60
C GLY A 8 -17.82 10.58 -0.49
N THR A 9 -16.53 10.74 -0.82
CA THR A 9 -15.48 11.21 0.10
C THR A 9 -14.61 12.29 -0.57
N ARG A 10 -13.59 12.77 0.14
CA ARG A 10 -12.56 13.65 -0.40
C ARG A 10 -11.20 13.04 -0.11
N LEU A 11 -10.51 12.58 -1.17
CA LEU A 11 -9.18 12.00 -1.06
C LEU A 11 -8.12 13.06 -1.27
N HIS A 12 -7.18 13.15 -0.33
CA HIS A 12 -5.95 13.89 -0.51
C HIS A 12 -5.06 13.15 -1.52
N TYR A 13 -4.46 13.90 -2.42
CA TYR A 13 -3.45 13.36 -3.34
C TYR A 13 -2.36 14.39 -3.63
N GLU A 14 -1.21 13.90 -3.99
CA GLU A 14 -0.09 14.65 -4.51
C GLU A 14 0.12 14.24 -5.96
N ASP A 15 0.32 15.21 -6.84
CA ASP A 15 0.55 15.00 -8.26
C ASP A 15 1.80 15.78 -8.67
N SER A 16 2.82 15.09 -9.15
CA SER A 16 4.04 15.72 -9.61
C SER A 16 3.85 16.57 -10.87
N GLY A 17 2.72 16.42 -11.56
CA GLY A 17 2.52 17.02 -12.87
C GLY A 17 3.40 16.38 -13.95
N GLY A 18 3.49 17.06 -15.11
CA GLY A 18 4.27 16.60 -16.24
C GLY A 18 3.48 15.75 -17.24
N SER A 19 4.12 15.44 -18.39
CA SER A 19 3.53 14.68 -19.51
C SER A 19 3.96 13.22 -19.56
N GLY A 20 4.74 12.76 -18.58
CA GLY A 20 5.21 11.39 -18.49
C GLY A 20 4.07 10.40 -18.22
N ALA A 21 4.34 9.11 -18.46
CA ALA A 21 3.36 8.06 -18.16
C ALA A 21 2.97 8.10 -16.66
N PRO A 22 1.66 8.05 -16.33
CA PRO A 22 1.22 8.20 -14.96
C PRO A 22 1.46 6.92 -14.15
N VAL A 23 2.02 7.10 -12.95
CA VAL A 23 2.20 6.06 -11.93
C VAL A 23 1.40 6.47 -10.69
N VAL A 24 0.44 5.63 -10.28
CA VAL A 24 -0.41 5.88 -9.12
C VAL A 24 0.06 5.02 -7.96
N PHE A 25 0.40 5.64 -6.83
CA PHE A 25 0.81 4.97 -5.60
C PHE A 25 -0.33 4.89 -4.57
N SER A 26 -0.51 3.71 -4.01
CA SER A 26 -1.52 3.37 -3.00
C SER A 26 -0.84 2.78 -1.77
N HIS A 27 -0.87 3.50 -0.66
CA HIS A 27 -0.12 3.18 0.56
C HIS A 27 -0.69 2.02 1.39
N GLY A 28 0.12 1.51 2.31
CA GLY A 28 -0.28 0.52 3.29
C GLY A 28 -1.12 1.09 4.45
N LEU A 29 -1.84 0.21 5.16
CA LEU A 29 -2.59 0.58 6.36
C LEU A 29 -1.67 1.28 7.39
N LEU A 30 -2.19 2.28 8.11
CA LEU A 30 -1.53 3.09 9.14
C LEU A 30 -0.54 4.14 8.62
N TRP A 31 -0.24 4.14 7.33
CA TRP A 31 0.67 5.07 6.68
C TRP A 31 -0.08 6.14 5.88
N SER A 32 0.64 6.87 5.07
CA SER A 32 0.13 7.85 4.11
C SER A 32 0.91 7.75 2.80
N CYS A 33 0.54 8.54 1.81
CA CYS A 33 1.26 8.64 0.53
C CYS A 33 2.76 8.92 0.69
N ARG A 34 3.17 9.54 1.80
CA ARG A 34 4.56 9.84 2.11
C ARG A 34 5.49 8.62 2.21
N MET A 35 4.94 7.42 2.40
CA MET A 35 5.77 6.21 2.38
C MET A 35 6.45 5.96 1.02
N PHE A 36 6.02 6.66 -0.01
CA PHE A 36 6.55 6.59 -1.36
C PHE A 36 7.35 7.83 -1.78
N ASP A 37 7.72 8.72 -0.86
CA ASP A 37 8.45 9.97 -1.19
C ASP A 37 9.73 9.68 -1.98
N ALA A 38 10.53 8.69 -1.57
CA ALA A 38 11.76 8.32 -2.27
C ALA A 38 11.48 7.72 -3.67
N GLN A 39 10.45 6.90 -3.81
CA GLN A 39 10.04 6.33 -5.09
C GLN A 39 9.48 7.42 -6.01
N ARG A 40 8.67 8.34 -5.48
CA ARG A 40 8.18 9.49 -6.23
C ARG A 40 9.34 10.28 -6.82
N ASP A 41 10.33 10.65 -6.00
CA ASP A 41 11.45 11.46 -6.45
C ASP A 41 12.29 10.73 -7.51
N ALA A 42 12.53 9.43 -7.35
CA ALA A 42 13.23 8.60 -8.32
C ALA A 42 12.48 8.51 -9.67
N LEU A 43 11.15 8.31 -9.62
CA LEU A 43 10.33 8.18 -10.83
C LEU A 43 10.15 9.51 -11.54
N VAL A 44 9.96 10.60 -10.82
CA VAL A 44 9.92 11.96 -11.39
C VAL A 44 11.25 12.27 -12.08
N GLY A 45 12.38 11.94 -11.45
CA GLY A 45 13.71 12.06 -12.06
C GLY A 45 13.89 11.22 -13.32
N ALA A 46 13.15 10.13 -13.47
CA ALA A 46 13.12 9.28 -14.65
C ALA A 46 12.05 9.69 -15.70
N GLY A 47 11.33 10.80 -15.47
CA GLY A 47 10.38 11.37 -16.42
C GLY A 47 8.94 10.88 -16.32
N TYR A 48 8.59 10.14 -15.28
CA TYR A 48 7.20 9.71 -15.03
C TYR A 48 6.40 10.80 -14.31
N ARG A 49 5.07 10.83 -14.54
CA ARG A 49 4.14 11.59 -13.70
C ARG A 49 3.69 10.72 -12.56
N VAL A 50 3.91 11.17 -11.32
CA VAL A 50 3.59 10.40 -10.11
C VAL A 50 2.39 11.00 -9.40
N ILE A 51 1.40 10.17 -9.12
CA ILE A 51 0.25 10.48 -8.29
C ILE A 51 0.29 9.58 -7.05
N ALA A 52 0.37 10.16 -5.86
CA ALA A 52 0.30 9.43 -4.61
C ALA A 52 -0.89 9.95 -3.79
N TYR A 53 -1.75 9.07 -3.28
CA TYR A 53 -2.96 9.49 -2.56
C TYR A 53 -3.06 8.83 -1.18
N ASP A 54 -3.77 9.50 -0.29
CA ASP A 54 -4.12 8.96 1.02
C ASP A 54 -5.48 8.25 0.94
N HIS A 55 -5.54 7.03 1.48
CA HIS A 55 -6.81 6.31 1.58
C HIS A 55 -7.81 7.05 2.47
N ARG A 56 -9.10 6.88 2.21
CA ARG A 56 -10.20 7.38 3.04
C ARG A 56 -9.96 7.05 4.53
N GLY A 57 -10.13 8.04 5.40
CA GLY A 57 -9.92 7.92 6.85
C GLY A 57 -8.45 7.84 7.29
N GLN A 58 -7.49 8.00 6.38
CA GLN A 58 -6.05 7.99 6.65
C GLN A 58 -5.37 9.24 6.11
N GLY A 59 -4.16 9.53 6.62
CA GLY A 59 -3.38 10.69 6.21
C GLY A 59 -4.17 12.00 6.25
N GLN A 60 -4.20 12.72 5.13
CA GLN A 60 -4.90 13.99 4.97
C GLN A 60 -6.28 13.84 4.29
N SER A 61 -6.67 12.63 3.88
CA SER A 61 -8.00 12.36 3.33
C SER A 61 -9.09 12.56 4.36
N ALA A 62 -10.32 12.80 3.90
CA ALA A 62 -11.47 12.98 4.77
C ALA A 62 -11.72 11.73 5.64
N ASP A 63 -12.16 11.95 6.87
CA ASP A 63 -12.60 10.86 7.75
C ASP A 63 -13.91 10.25 7.21
N ASP A 64 -14.22 9.05 7.65
CA ASP A 64 -15.43 8.31 7.28
C ASP A 64 -16.18 7.87 8.53
N ALA A 65 -17.50 8.01 8.52
CA ALA A 65 -18.35 7.65 9.64
C ALA A 65 -18.71 6.16 9.69
N SER A 66 -18.40 5.39 8.65
CA SER A 66 -18.67 3.95 8.57
C SER A 66 -18.00 3.18 9.71
N ARG A 67 -18.60 2.10 10.18
CA ARG A 67 -17.97 1.22 11.18
C ARG A 67 -16.77 0.46 10.62
N THR A 68 -16.73 0.24 9.33
CA THR A 68 -15.65 -0.44 8.61
C THR A 68 -15.41 0.28 7.30
N ILE A 69 -14.17 0.67 7.04
CA ILE A 69 -13.73 1.14 5.71
C ILE A 69 -13.22 -0.10 4.97
N SER A 70 -14.10 -0.72 4.18
CA SER A 70 -13.77 -1.99 3.51
C SER A 70 -12.75 -1.83 2.39
N ILE A 71 -12.07 -2.90 2.02
CA ILE A 71 -11.17 -2.90 0.85
C ILE A 71 -11.96 -2.67 -0.43
N GLU A 72 -13.22 -3.12 -0.51
CA GLU A 72 -14.10 -2.83 -1.65
C GLU A 72 -14.38 -1.33 -1.78
N THR A 73 -14.58 -0.63 -0.66
CA THR A 73 -14.72 0.83 -0.65
C THR A 73 -13.44 1.51 -1.12
N CYS A 74 -12.26 1.07 -0.64
CA CYS A 74 -10.97 1.62 -1.06
C CYS A 74 -10.68 1.34 -2.55
N PHE A 75 -11.10 0.20 -3.07
CA PHE A 75 -11.04 -0.12 -4.50
C PHE A 75 -11.90 0.85 -5.32
N ALA A 76 -13.16 1.07 -4.91
CA ALA A 76 -14.05 2.01 -5.58
C ALA A 76 -13.50 3.46 -5.55
N ASP A 77 -12.88 3.85 -4.44
CA ASP A 77 -12.21 5.15 -4.28
C ASP A 77 -11.06 5.31 -5.27
N ALA A 78 -10.19 4.30 -5.38
CA ALA A 78 -9.03 4.34 -6.29
C ALA A 78 -9.48 4.40 -7.75
N ALA A 79 -10.47 3.59 -8.15
CA ALA A 79 -11.03 3.62 -9.49
C ALA A 79 -11.63 5.01 -9.83
N ALA A 80 -12.39 5.59 -8.88
CA ALA A 80 -12.97 6.90 -9.03
C ALA A 80 -11.90 8.00 -9.10
N LEU A 81 -10.81 7.91 -8.32
CA LEU A 81 -9.70 8.87 -8.34
C LEU A 81 -8.97 8.85 -9.69
N ILE A 82 -8.61 7.67 -10.21
CA ILE A 82 -7.95 7.49 -11.51
C ILE A 82 -8.82 8.11 -12.62
N THR A 83 -10.13 7.84 -12.59
CA THR A 83 -11.09 8.39 -13.55
C THR A 83 -11.24 9.90 -13.41
N HIS A 84 -11.37 10.42 -12.19
CA HIS A 84 -11.53 11.85 -11.90
C HIS A 84 -10.33 12.67 -12.38
N LEU A 85 -9.11 12.14 -12.20
CA LEU A 85 -7.89 12.80 -12.63
C LEU A 85 -7.59 12.61 -14.12
N GLY A 86 -8.32 11.74 -14.83
CA GLY A 86 -8.10 11.44 -16.24
C GLY A 86 -6.73 10.82 -16.52
N VAL A 87 -6.16 10.07 -15.57
CA VAL A 87 -4.81 9.50 -15.66
C VAL A 87 -4.79 8.02 -16.05
N GLY A 88 -5.94 7.43 -16.30
CA GLY A 88 -6.02 6.04 -16.82
C GLY A 88 -5.86 5.97 -18.35
N PRO A 89 -5.34 4.85 -18.90
CA PRO A 89 -4.72 3.76 -18.17
C PRO A 89 -3.35 4.15 -17.59
N CYS A 90 -3.13 3.79 -16.32
CA CYS A 90 -1.90 4.13 -15.56
C CYS A 90 -1.14 2.89 -15.10
N HIS A 91 0.10 3.07 -14.67
CA HIS A 91 0.80 2.09 -13.84
C HIS A 91 0.32 2.25 -12.40
N PHE A 92 0.00 1.15 -11.73
CA PHE A 92 -0.48 1.20 -10.34
C PHE A 92 0.48 0.45 -9.43
N ALA A 93 0.95 1.09 -8.36
CA ALA A 93 1.83 0.52 -7.37
C ALA A 93 1.14 0.55 -5.99
N GLY A 94 0.90 -0.62 -5.41
CA GLY A 94 0.20 -0.72 -4.14
C GLY A 94 0.94 -1.56 -3.11
N LEU A 95 1.14 -0.98 -1.90
CA LEU A 95 1.75 -1.68 -0.78
C LEU A 95 0.66 -2.20 0.17
N SER A 96 0.72 -3.49 0.55
CA SER A 96 -0.17 -4.10 1.55
C SER A 96 -1.64 -3.85 1.23
N MET A 97 -2.32 -2.99 1.98
CA MET A 97 -3.70 -2.56 1.72
C MET A 97 -3.85 -1.96 0.32
N GLY A 98 -2.88 -1.15 -0.15
CA GLY A 98 -2.84 -0.66 -1.52
C GLY A 98 -2.70 -1.78 -2.54
N GLY A 99 -2.01 -2.86 -2.20
CA GLY A 99 -1.93 -4.07 -3.03
C GLY A 99 -3.27 -4.82 -3.12
N PHE A 100 -4.04 -4.88 -2.01
CA PHE A 100 -5.40 -5.45 -2.05
C PHE A 100 -6.30 -4.67 -3.02
N VAL A 101 -6.15 -3.34 -3.05
CA VAL A 101 -6.85 -2.45 -3.99
C VAL A 101 -6.36 -2.68 -5.42
N GLY A 102 -5.05 -2.71 -5.64
CA GLY A 102 -4.44 -2.90 -6.96
C GLY A 102 -4.84 -4.20 -7.63
N MET A 103 -4.88 -5.31 -6.89
CA MET A 103 -5.35 -6.60 -7.41
C MET A 103 -6.81 -6.55 -7.87
N ARG A 104 -7.69 -5.85 -7.12
CA ARG A 104 -9.10 -5.65 -7.51
C ARG A 104 -9.23 -4.77 -8.75
N LEU A 105 -8.42 -3.73 -8.85
CA LEU A 105 -8.36 -2.90 -10.06
C LEU A 105 -7.97 -3.74 -11.28
N ALA A 106 -6.89 -4.51 -11.18
CA ALA A 106 -6.39 -5.32 -12.29
C ALA A 106 -7.37 -6.41 -12.73
N ALA A 107 -8.11 -7.02 -11.79
CA ALA A 107 -9.07 -8.07 -12.09
C ALA A 107 -10.41 -7.54 -12.61
N ARG A 108 -10.89 -6.39 -12.09
CA ARG A 108 -12.27 -5.93 -12.32
C ARG A 108 -12.38 -4.64 -13.14
N ARG A 109 -11.30 -3.87 -13.24
CA ARG A 109 -11.23 -2.61 -14.01
C ARG A 109 -9.93 -2.54 -14.83
N PRO A 110 -9.67 -3.58 -15.65
CA PRO A 110 -8.41 -3.70 -16.41
C PRO A 110 -8.16 -2.50 -17.34
N GLU A 111 -9.21 -1.82 -17.79
CA GLU A 111 -9.10 -0.65 -18.66
C GLU A 111 -8.44 0.57 -17.97
N LEU A 112 -8.35 0.57 -16.66
CA LEU A 112 -7.69 1.64 -15.90
C LEU A 112 -6.17 1.42 -15.75
N LEU A 113 -5.67 0.20 -16.03
CA LEU A 113 -4.30 -0.16 -15.72
C LEU A 113 -3.47 -0.53 -16.97
N ARG A 114 -2.28 0.06 -17.07
CA ARG A 114 -1.21 -0.39 -17.98
C ARG A 114 -0.43 -1.57 -17.38
N SER A 115 -0.12 -1.47 -16.10
CA SER A 115 0.59 -2.50 -15.35
C SER A 115 0.33 -2.38 -13.85
N LEU A 116 0.69 -3.42 -13.11
CA LEU A 116 0.49 -3.51 -11.67
C LEU A 116 1.81 -3.85 -10.96
N ILE A 117 2.11 -3.11 -9.90
CA ILE A 117 3.22 -3.37 -9.00
C ILE A 117 2.65 -3.61 -7.61
N LEU A 118 2.90 -4.78 -7.06
CA LEU A 118 2.40 -5.22 -5.76
C LEU A 118 3.56 -5.28 -4.77
N LEU A 119 3.46 -4.58 -3.66
CA LEU A 119 4.49 -4.57 -2.61
C LEU A 119 3.89 -5.16 -1.32
N GLU A 120 4.59 -6.10 -0.70
CA GLU A 120 4.25 -6.66 0.62
C GLU A 120 2.74 -6.90 0.81
N THR A 121 2.12 -7.74 -0.02
CA THR A 121 0.66 -7.90 -0.01
C THR A 121 0.21 -9.36 -0.06
N SER A 122 -1.08 -9.61 0.02
CA SER A 122 -1.68 -10.94 0.02
C SER A 122 -2.94 -10.98 -0.83
N ALA A 123 -3.16 -12.09 -1.54
CA ALA A 123 -4.41 -12.34 -2.24
C ALA A 123 -5.49 -12.99 -1.36
N ASP A 124 -5.13 -13.44 -0.17
CA ASP A 124 -6.01 -14.17 0.73
C ASP A 124 -6.73 -13.23 1.73
N ALA A 125 -7.81 -13.72 2.31
CA ALA A 125 -8.39 -13.14 3.52
C ALA A 125 -7.37 -13.15 4.67
N GLU A 126 -7.65 -12.39 5.74
CA GLU A 126 -6.81 -12.48 6.94
C GLU A 126 -6.88 -13.88 7.54
N PRO A 127 -5.72 -14.52 7.84
CA PRO A 127 -5.70 -15.79 8.53
C PRO A 127 -6.48 -15.74 9.85
N VAL A 128 -7.34 -16.74 10.08
CA VAL A 128 -8.25 -16.75 11.23
C VAL A 128 -7.49 -16.67 12.55
N GLU A 129 -6.31 -17.27 12.63
CA GLU A 129 -5.42 -17.26 13.79
C GLU A 129 -4.89 -15.87 14.14
N ASN A 130 -4.79 -14.96 13.17
CA ASN A 130 -4.32 -13.58 13.39
C ASN A 130 -5.44 -12.64 13.85
N ILE A 131 -6.69 -12.94 13.51
CA ILE A 131 -7.84 -12.05 13.76
C ILE A 131 -7.95 -11.65 15.25
N PRO A 132 -7.86 -12.55 16.24
CA PRO A 132 -7.97 -12.16 17.64
C PRO A 132 -6.88 -11.18 18.07
N LYS A 133 -5.64 -11.39 17.61
CA LYS A 133 -4.50 -10.49 17.90
C LYS A 133 -4.75 -9.09 17.34
N TYR A 134 -5.12 -8.99 16.07
CA TYR A 134 -5.33 -7.70 15.42
C TYR A 134 -6.56 -6.97 15.96
N ARG A 135 -7.65 -7.69 16.27
CA ARG A 135 -8.82 -7.10 16.93
C ARG A 135 -8.47 -6.54 18.30
N ARG A 136 -7.68 -7.24 19.10
CA ARG A 136 -7.23 -6.75 20.42
C ARG A 136 -6.40 -5.48 20.28
N LEU A 137 -5.42 -5.45 19.36
CA LEU A 137 -4.63 -4.25 19.09
C LEU A 137 -5.52 -3.08 18.64
N ASN A 138 -6.50 -3.35 17.78
CA ASN A 138 -7.44 -2.35 17.27
C ASN A 138 -8.35 -1.78 18.36
N ILE A 139 -8.86 -2.62 19.27
CA ILE A 139 -9.65 -2.20 20.43
C ILE A 139 -8.79 -1.35 21.38
N THR A 140 -7.56 -1.78 21.66
CA THR A 140 -6.62 -1.02 22.49
C THR A 140 -6.33 0.35 21.87
N TRP A 141 -6.05 0.42 20.56
CA TRP A 141 -5.89 1.70 19.86
C TRP A 141 -7.10 2.61 20.03
N ARG A 142 -8.30 2.07 19.75
CA ARG A 142 -9.55 2.84 19.79
C ARG A 142 -9.80 3.50 21.14
N TRP A 143 -9.58 2.77 22.23
CA TRP A 143 -9.97 3.21 23.57
C TRP A 143 -8.82 3.82 24.37
N LEU A 144 -7.63 3.27 24.28
CA LEU A 144 -6.46 3.66 25.08
C LEU A 144 -5.42 4.47 24.28
N GLY A 145 -5.57 4.55 22.94
CA GLY A 145 -4.68 5.31 22.08
C GLY A 145 -3.44 4.54 21.63
N PRO A 146 -2.59 5.18 20.78
CA PRO A 146 -1.47 4.51 20.10
C PRO A 146 -0.30 4.13 21.02
N ALA A 147 -0.14 4.80 22.17
CA ALA A 147 1.04 4.64 23.01
C ALA A 147 1.31 3.18 23.41
N LEU A 148 0.24 2.42 23.73
CA LEU A 148 0.36 1.04 24.17
C LEU A 148 0.60 0.03 23.04
N VAL A 149 0.31 0.41 21.80
CA VAL A 149 0.38 -0.49 20.64
C VAL A 149 1.44 -0.11 19.63
N ALA A 150 2.03 1.09 19.72
CA ALA A 150 3.00 1.57 18.75
C ALA A 150 4.19 0.61 18.61
N LYS A 151 4.83 0.20 19.72
CA LYS A 151 5.98 -0.71 19.67
C LYS A 151 5.66 -2.06 19.00
N PRO A 152 4.62 -2.81 19.41
CA PRO A 152 4.29 -4.06 18.73
C PRO A 152 3.86 -3.86 17.26
N VAL A 153 3.25 -2.73 16.91
CA VAL A 153 2.92 -2.42 15.51
C VAL A 153 4.19 -2.16 14.70
N MET A 154 5.13 -1.35 15.22
CA MET A 154 6.43 -1.12 14.56
C MET A 154 7.16 -2.45 14.28
N GLN A 155 7.14 -3.40 15.21
CA GLN A 155 7.74 -4.73 15.05
C GLN A 155 7.09 -5.60 13.95
N VAL A 156 5.84 -5.31 13.60
CA VAL A 156 5.15 -5.97 12.48
C VAL A 156 5.44 -5.27 11.16
N MET A 157 5.57 -3.93 11.21
CA MET A 157 5.68 -3.09 10.01
C MET A 157 7.10 -2.92 9.49
N PHE A 158 8.13 -3.28 10.26
CA PHE A 158 9.53 -3.10 9.88
C PHE A 158 10.36 -4.34 10.18
N GLY A 159 11.40 -4.57 9.36
CA GLY A 159 12.39 -5.62 9.56
C GLY A 159 13.39 -5.32 10.68
N GLY A 160 14.15 -6.34 11.09
CA GLY A 160 15.17 -6.23 12.13
C GLY A 160 16.21 -5.13 11.86
N PRO A 161 16.83 -5.07 10.67
CA PRO A 161 17.81 -4.03 10.36
C PRO A 161 17.30 -2.61 10.56
N PHE A 162 16.06 -2.31 10.13
CA PHE A 162 15.47 -0.99 10.36
C PHE A 162 15.22 -0.73 11.84
N LEU A 163 14.78 -1.74 12.59
CA LEU A 163 14.44 -1.59 14.00
C LEU A 163 15.67 -1.50 14.92
N ASP A 164 16.76 -2.18 14.60
CA ASP A 164 17.86 -2.40 15.53
C ASP A 164 19.11 -1.57 15.20
N GLU A 165 19.31 -1.15 13.94
CA GLU A 165 20.53 -0.40 13.56
C GLU A 165 20.51 1.03 14.12
N PRO A 166 21.60 1.45 14.84
CA PRO A 166 21.68 2.80 15.38
C PRO A 166 21.57 3.90 14.32
N ALA A 167 22.10 3.68 13.13
CA ALA A 167 22.04 4.62 12.01
C ALA A 167 20.63 4.95 11.57
N ARG A 168 19.65 4.08 11.81
CA ARG A 168 18.24 4.25 11.47
C ARG A 168 17.39 4.91 12.57
N ALA A 169 18.01 5.39 13.65
CA ALA A 169 17.28 5.90 14.82
C ALA A 169 16.37 7.10 14.48
N ALA A 170 16.83 8.02 13.64
CA ALA A 170 16.05 9.17 13.21
C ALA A 170 14.84 8.77 12.33
N ASP A 171 15.06 7.83 11.41
CA ASP A 171 14.00 7.29 10.55
C ASP A 171 12.94 6.57 11.38
N ARG A 172 13.36 5.70 12.32
CA ARG A 172 12.45 5.03 13.26
C ARG A 172 11.60 6.00 14.04
N ALA A 173 12.22 7.05 14.59
CA ALA A 173 11.50 8.08 15.35
C ALA A 173 10.46 8.78 14.47
N THR A 174 10.78 9.08 13.22
CA THR A 174 9.88 9.71 12.26
C THR A 174 8.68 8.81 11.98
N TRP A 175 8.90 7.54 11.68
CA TRP A 175 7.82 6.60 11.35
C TRP A 175 6.99 6.20 12.58
N GLU A 176 7.62 6.10 13.75
CA GLU A 176 6.86 5.92 15.00
C GLU A 176 5.99 7.14 15.31
N ALA A 177 6.49 8.36 15.09
CA ALA A 177 5.70 9.57 15.26
C ALA A 177 4.53 9.63 14.28
N MET A 178 4.73 9.25 13.02
CA MET A 178 3.64 9.13 12.03
C MET A 178 2.59 8.11 12.47
N LEU A 179 3.03 6.93 12.90
CA LEU A 179 2.14 5.90 13.43
C LEU A 179 1.29 6.44 14.59
N ARG A 180 1.93 7.09 15.57
CA ARG A 180 1.25 7.67 16.75
C ARG A 180 0.34 8.84 16.40
N GLY A 181 0.62 9.55 15.31
CA GLY A 181 -0.17 10.68 14.80
C GLY A 181 -1.45 10.28 14.08
N ASN A 182 -1.69 8.99 13.82
CA ASN A 182 -2.92 8.55 13.20
C ASN A 182 -4.15 8.94 14.04
N ARG A 183 -5.23 9.31 13.35
CA ARG A 183 -6.51 9.61 13.98
C ARG A 183 -7.01 8.41 14.79
N ARG A 184 -7.74 8.66 15.85
CA ARG A 184 -8.36 7.55 16.61
C ARG A 184 -9.28 6.69 15.75
N THR A 185 -9.92 7.29 14.74
CA THR A 185 -10.84 6.63 13.81
C THR A 185 -10.19 5.62 12.87
N ILE A 186 -8.85 5.52 12.82
CA ILE A 186 -8.10 4.54 12.03
C ILE A 186 -8.55 3.09 12.27
N TRP A 187 -9.14 2.80 13.44
CA TRP A 187 -9.67 1.48 13.75
C TRP A 187 -10.68 0.96 12.72
N ARG A 188 -11.33 1.87 11.97
CA ARG A 188 -12.29 1.56 10.91
C ARG A 188 -11.60 0.95 9.69
N ALA A 189 -10.45 1.50 9.30
CA ALA A 189 -9.63 0.96 8.21
C ALA A 189 -8.96 -0.36 8.63
N VAL A 190 -8.52 -0.47 9.90
CA VAL A 190 -8.02 -1.73 10.47
C VAL A 190 -9.09 -2.83 10.40
N ASN A 191 -10.36 -2.53 10.71
CA ASN A 191 -11.44 -3.48 10.53
C ASN A 191 -11.56 -3.93 9.06
N GLY A 192 -11.48 -3.00 8.10
CA GLY A 192 -11.56 -3.32 6.68
C GLY A 192 -10.45 -4.27 6.20
N VAL A 193 -9.25 -4.12 6.76
CA VAL A 193 -8.14 -5.05 6.47
C VAL A 193 -8.37 -6.42 7.10
N ILE A 194 -8.84 -6.47 8.37
CA ILE A 194 -9.13 -7.73 9.07
C ILE A 194 -10.27 -8.51 8.39
N GLU A 195 -11.29 -7.79 7.92
CA GLU A 195 -12.53 -8.36 7.38
C GLU A 195 -12.49 -8.53 5.86
N ARG A 196 -11.32 -8.31 5.21
CA ARG A 196 -11.20 -8.38 3.76
C ARG A 196 -11.51 -9.77 3.21
N SER A 197 -12.23 -9.81 2.11
CA SER A 197 -12.40 -11.02 1.31
C SER A 197 -11.13 -11.35 0.51
N ALA A 198 -10.89 -12.64 0.28
CA ALA A 198 -9.86 -13.09 -0.64
C ALA A 198 -10.15 -12.63 -2.07
N ILE A 199 -9.10 -12.20 -2.79
CA ILE A 199 -9.14 -11.89 -4.24
C ILE A 199 -8.48 -12.99 -5.08
N ALA A 200 -7.83 -13.95 -4.45
CA ALA A 200 -7.12 -15.04 -5.11
C ALA A 200 -7.92 -15.73 -6.24
N PRO A 201 -9.23 -16.01 -6.11
CA PRO A 201 -10.00 -16.63 -7.19
C PRO A 201 -10.11 -15.77 -8.47
N GLU A 202 -9.93 -14.45 -8.35
CA GLU A 202 -10.08 -13.53 -9.48
C GLU A 202 -8.75 -13.23 -10.18
N LEU A 203 -7.59 -13.59 -9.59
CA LEU A 203 -6.27 -13.24 -10.13
C LEU A 203 -5.97 -13.87 -11.49
N GLY A 204 -6.59 -14.98 -11.83
CA GLY A 204 -6.53 -15.54 -13.18
C GLY A 204 -7.12 -14.65 -14.28
N ALA A 205 -7.88 -13.61 -13.92
CA ALA A 205 -8.40 -12.62 -14.87
C ALA A 205 -7.42 -11.46 -15.16
N VAL A 206 -6.34 -11.30 -14.39
CA VAL A 206 -5.35 -10.24 -14.58
C VAL A 206 -4.62 -10.46 -15.90
N ARG A 207 -4.55 -9.40 -16.74
CA ARG A 207 -3.93 -9.44 -18.07
C ARG A 207 -2.78 -8.46 -18.23
N CYS A 208 -2.72 -7.41 -17.43
CA CYS A 208 -1.60 -6.46 -17.50
C CYS A 208 -0.32 -7.08 -16.92
N PRO A 209 0.86 -6.57 -17.32
CA PRO A 209 2.13 -6.97 -16.71
C PRO A 209 2.13 -6.73 -15.19
N VAL A 210 2.64 -7.69 -14.41
CA VAL A 210 2.70 -7.60 -12.96
C VAL A 210 4.12 -7.84 -12.45
N THR A 211 4.58 -6.98 -11.52
CA THR A 211 5.73 -7.24 -10.67
C THR A 211 5.29 -7.27 -9.21
N ILE A 212 5.77 -8.26 -8.48
CA ILE A 212 5.53 -8.46 -7.06
C ILE A 212 6.85 -8.23 -6.35
N ILE A 213 6.85 -7.35 -5.35
CA ILE A 213 8.01 -6.99 -4.54
C ILE A 213 7.71 -7.43 -3.11
N VAL A 214 8.69 -8.01 -2.42
CA VAL A 214 8.51 -8.44 -1.03
C VAL A 214 9.81 -8.31 -0.24
N GLY A 215 9.71 -7.71 0.95
CA GLY A 215 10.79 -7.71 1.93
C GLY A 215 11.01 -9.12 2.51
N GLU A 216 12.26 -9.55 2.59
CA GLU A 216 12.58 -10.91 3.08
C GLU A 216 12.23 -11.11 4.57
N GLU A 217 12.15 -10.01 5.33
CA GLU A 217 11.82 -10.00 6.75
C GLU A 217 10.35 -9.60 7.03
N ASP A 218 9.48 -9.58 6.00
CA ASP A 218 8.08 -9.22 6.18
C ASP A 218 7.35 -10.20 7.11
N ARG A 219 6.81 -9.65 8.20
CA ARG A 219 6.08 -10.40 9.24
C ARG A 219 4.56 -10.21 9.15
N ALA A 220 4.10 -9.19 8.42
CA ALA A 220 2.68 -8.91 8.25
C ALA A 220 2.09 -9.74 7.10
N THR A 221 2.76 -9.72 5.95
CA THR A 221 2.43 -10.54 4.78
C THR A 221 3.68 -11.29 4.35
N VAL A 222 3.99 -12.34 5.10
CA VAL A 222 5.22 -13.15 4.93
C VAL A 222 5.48 -13.47 3.45
N PRO A 223 6.75 -13.63 3.03
CA PRO A 223 7.14 -13.82 1.61
C PRO A 223 6.34 -14.89 0.87
N ALA A 224 5.92 -15.95 1.56
CA ALA A 224 5.06 -17.01 1.00
C ALA A 224 3.73 -16.47 0.43
N LYS A 225 3.20 -15.32 0.94
CA LYS A 225 2.00 -14.68 0.38
C LYS A 225 2.26 -14.07 -0.99
N SER A 226 3.42 -13.46 -1.17
CA SER A 226 3.86 -12.92 -2.46
C SER A 226 4.18 -14.03 -3.47
N GLU A 227 4.79 -15.14 -3.04
CA GLU A 227 4.99 -16.35 -3.86
C GLU A 227 3.66 -16.93 -4.34
N ARG A 228 2.67 -16.96 -3.44
CA ARG A 228 1.32 -17.39 -3.82
C ARG A 228 0.69 -16.47 -4.88
N ILE A 229 0.80 -15.15 -4.75
CA ILE A 229 0.32 -14.23 -5.79
C ILE A 229 1.04 -14.51 -7.11
N HIS A 230 2.37 -14.68 -7.06
CA HIS A 230 3.18 -15.02 -8.23
C HIS A 230 2.70 -16.30 -8.92
N SER A 231 2.36 -17.34 -8.17
CA SER A 231 1.82 -18.58 -8.72
C SER A 231 0.43 -18.44 -9.34
N LEU A 232 -0.36 -17.44 -8.93
CA LEU A 232 -1.72 -17.20 -9.42
C LEU A 232 -1.77 -16.27 -10.65
N ILE A 233 -0.74 -15.46 -10.88
CA ILE A 233 -0.68 -14.51 -12.00
C ILE A 233 0.41 -14.95 -12.97
N ALA A 234 -0.01 -15.59 -14.08
CA ALA A 234 0.92 -16.04 -15.09
C ALA A 234 1.74 -14.86 -15.68
N GLY A 235 3.03 -15.09 -15.87
CA GLY A 235 3.95 -14.07 -16.42
C GLY A 235 4.32 -12.94 -15.47
N SER A 236 3.88 -12.97 -14.20
CA SER A 236 4.35 -12.02 -13.19
C SER A 236 5.84 -12.22 -12.88
N THR A 237 6.48 -11.20 -12.33
CA THR A 237 7.86 -11.25 -11.82
C THR A 237 7.85 -11.10 -10.32
N LEU A 238 8.65 -11.87 -9.59
CA LEU A 238 8.83 -11.75 -8.14
C LEU A 238 10.23 -11.20 -7.84
N VAL A 239 10.28 -10.12 -7.07
CA VAL A 239 11.52 -9.46 -6.60
C VAL A 239 11.55 -9.50 -5.08
N ARG A 240 12.66 -9.98 -4.52
CA ARG A 240 12.88 -10.00 -3.06
C ARG A 240 13.80 -8.86 -2.67
N ILE A 241 13.45 -8.15 -1.61
CA ILE A 241 14.24 -7.04 -1.06
C ILE A 241 14.89 -7.54 0.23
N PRO A 242 16.20 -7.74 0.22
CA PRO A 242 16.93 -8.17 1.42
C PRO A 242 16.88 -7.07 2.49
N ARG A 243 16.96 -7.47 3.75
CA ARG A 243 17.02 -6.56 4.91
C ARG A 243 15.78 -5.67 5.11
N ALA A 244 14.68 -5.92 4.42
CA ALA A 244 13.44 -5.17 4.51
C ALA A 244 12.30 -6.04 5.06
N GLY A 245 11.45 -5.42 5.90
CA GLY A 245 10.20 -5.98 6.38
C GLY A 245 9.00 -5.54 5.55
N HIS A 246 7.90 -5.20 6.22
CA HIS A 246 6.63 -4.85 5.58
C HIS A 246 6.58 -3.44 4.98
N SER A 247 7.55 -2.59 5.27
CA SER A 247 7.61 -1.22 4.75
C SER A 247 8.86 -1.04 3.87
N SER A 248 9.12 -1.98 2.93
CA SER A 248 10.34 -2.01 2.13
C SER A 248 10.61 -0.72 1.37
N SER A 249 9.56 -0.01 0.93
CA SER A 249 9.67 1.31 0.28
C SER A 249 10.37 2.37 1.14
N VAL A 250 10.31 2.19 2.46
CA VAL A 250 10.95 3.05 3.47
C VAL A 250 12.28 2.46 3.91
N GLU A 251 12.34 1.14 4.07
CA GLU A 251 13.49 0.44 4.64
C GLU A 251 14.66 0.36 3.67
N GLU A 252 14.38 0.04 2.42
CA GLU A 252 15.37 -0.09 1.34
C GLU A 252 14.91 0.69 0.08
N PRO A 253 14.76 2.03 0.18
CA PRO A 253 14.12 2.83 -0.85
C PRO A 253 14.83 2.76 -2.21
N ALA A 254 16.16 2.65 -2.24
CA ALA A 254 16.92 2.55 -3.48
C ALA A 254 16.63 1.24 -4.23
N LEU A 255 16.57 0.12 -3.52
CA LEU A 255 16.29 -1.19 -4.11
C LEU A 255 14.85 -1.26 -4.63
N VAL A 256 13.89 -0.74 -3.87
CA VAL A 256 12.49 -0.70 -4.28
C VAL A 256 12.30 0.22 -5.49
N SER A 257 12.92 1.41 -5.50
CA SER A 257 12.86 2.32 -6.65
C SER A 257 13.44 1.68 -7.91
N ALA A 258 14.58 1.00 -7.78
CA ALA A 258 15.20 0.27 -8.90
C ALA A 258 14.29 -0.84 -9.45
N ALA A 259 13.64 -1.61 -8.57
CA ALA A 259 12.71 -2.67 -8.98
C ALA A 259 11.48 -2.10 -9.71
N ILE A 260 10.93 -0.99 -9.23
CA ILE A 260 9.81 -0.29 -9.88
C ILE A 260 10.24 0.25 -11.26
N LEU A 261 11.37 0.94 -11.34
CA LEU A 261 11.90 1.48 -12.61
C LEU A 261 12.19 0.36 -13.62
N ALA A 262 12.75 -0.77 -13.19
CA ALA A 262 12.98 -1.92 -14.06
C ALA A 262 11.67 -2.49 -14.61
N HIS A 263 10.60 -2.54 -13.78
CA HIS A 263 9.27 -2.91 -14.26
C HIS A 263 8.74 -1.93 -15.30
N LEU A 264 8.77 -0.63 -15.01
CA LEU A 264 8.25 0.41 -15.88
C LEU A 264 8.99 0.46 -17.25
N THR A 265 10.31 0.32 -17.23
CA THR A 265 11.11 0.26 -18.47
C THR A 265 10.77 -0.97 -19.33
N ARG A 266 10.45 -2.11 -18.69
CA ARG A 266 10.09 -3.34 -19.41
C ARG A 266 8.71 -3.27 -20.09
N VAL A 267 7.79 -2.47 -19.54
CA VAL A 267 6.40 -2.42 -20.01
C VAL A 267 6.09 -1.19 -20.87
N GLY A 268 7.08 -0.32 -21.08
CA GLY A 268 7.02 0.81 -22.00
C GLY A 268 6.38 2.03 -21.41
#